data_914095fe961a398157a97f6f81c74aa7
#
_entry.id   914095fe961a398157a97f6f81c74aa7
#
_cell.length_a   1.000
_cell.length_b   1.000
_cell.length_c   1.000
_cell.angle_alpha   90.00
_cell.angle_beta   90.00
_cell.angle_gamma   90.00
#
_symmetry.space_group_name_H-M   'P 1'
#
loop_
_entity.id
_entity.type
_entity.pdbx_description
1 polymer ?
#
loop_
_entity_poly.entity_id
_entity_poly.type
_entity_poly.pdbx_seq_one_letter_code
_entity_poly.pdbx_strand_id
1 'polypeptide(L)'
;MSLRIGLIGAGRHGSRYIHHLLHDLPGVSLAALCRKRIGEGRPSSLTTEVPIYEDYRALIADPSVEAVVVVTLPSIHPEICLESVRAGKPILIEKPLASTGREARMMVAAVEEAGLLLMTAQTLRFDSSILLLKEHWPKIGQCRYATFTSRIEAKADTSFRLPLPNQRGALLEFGIHLLDAVSFLTGEEVVSVRCELDQLPCVGPDTMAIVQLQTTSGMRFVLDIARVVKGRVARTEWVGPHGQISADWFHQHVSGTLSDGAPLEWTVQPQQTILSTLRAFVHAIETNSPPPITGRDGCRAVEVADACYRSAELGGAIVSVARDTREA
;
A
#
# COMPACT_ATOMS: atom_id res chain seq x y z
N MET A 1 -0.76 16.78 -24.90
CA MET A 1 0.57 16.11 -24.94
C MET A 1 0.45 14.85 -24.10
N SER A 2 1.24 13.81 -24.39
CA SER A 2 1.24 12.57 -23.62
C SER A 2 2.17 12.73 -22.41
N LEU A 3 1.71 12.39 -21.19
CA LEU A 3 2.55 12.35 -20.00
C LEU A 3 3.58 11.20 -20.11
N ARG A 4 4.85 11.52 -20.00
CA ARG A 4 5.97 10.58 -20.17
C ARG A 4 6.47 10.06 -18.83
N ILE A 5 6.20 8.78 -18.55
CA ILE A 5 6.49 8.14 -17.28
C ILE A 5 7.73 7.26 -17.38
N GLY A 6 8.68 7.44 -16.45
CA GLY A 6 9.78 6.51 -16.19
C GLY A 6 9.36 5.48 -15.14
N LEU A 7 9.60 4.18 -15.41
CA LEU A 7 9.31 3.11 -14.46
C LEU A 7 10.62 2.55 -13.88
N ILE A 8 10.74 2.56 -12.57
CA ILE A 8 11.86 1.98 -11.83
C ILE A 8 11.42 0.69 -11.16
N GLY A 9 11.94 -0.44 -11.65
CA GLY A 9 11.60 -1.78 -11.18
C GLY A 9 10.74 -2.57 -12.16
N ALA A 10 11.35 -3.56 -12.84
CA ALA A 10 10.71 -4.41 -13.85
C ALA A 10 10.64 -5.88 -13.41
N GLY A 11 10.47 -6.13 -12.11
CA GLY A 11 10.21 -7.47 -11.58
C GLY A 11 8.79 -7.93 -11.87
N ARG A 12 8.40 -9.10 -11.32
CA ARG A 12 7.05 -9.66 -11.49
C ARG A 12 5.92 -8.66 -11.18
N HIS A 13 6.08 -7.80 -10.17
CA HIS A 13 5.09 -6.77 -9.86
C HIS A 13 5.16 -5.61 -10.86
N GLY A 14 6.37 -5.16 -11.21
CA GLY A 14 6.58 -4.09 -12.20
C GLY A 14 6.06 -4.44 -13.59
N SER A 15 6.03 -5.73 -13.99
CA SER A 15 5.47 -6.14 -15.28
C SER A 15 3.99 -5.81 -15.43
N ARG A 16 3.23 -5.75 -14.33
CA ARG A 16 1.83 -5.31 -14.33
C ARG A 16 1.71 -3.80 -14.61
N TYR A 17 2.64 -3.00 -14.06
CA TYR A 17 2.73 -1.57 -14.34
C TYR A 17 3.11 -1.31 -15.79
N ILE A 18 4.09 -2.05 -16.33
CA ILE A 18 4.47 -1.99 -17.76
C ILE A 18 3.25 -2.22 -18.64
N HIS A 19 2.47 -3.28 -18.36
CA HIS A 19 1.26 -3.60 -19.13
C HIS A 19 0.28 -2.42 -19.16
N HIS A 20 -0.07 -1.87 -18.00
CA HIS A 20 -1.03 -0.77 -17.92
C HIS A 20 -0.52 0.53 -18.58
N LEU A 21 0.78 0.84 -18.42
CA LEU A 21 1.38 2.02 -19.04
C LEU A 21 1.43 1.93 -20.57
N LEU A 22 1.51 0.70 -21.12
CA LEU A 22 1.55 0.50 -22.57
C LEU A 22 0.16 0.35 -23.21
N HIS A 23 -0.85 -0.12 -22.46
CA HIS A 23 -2.09 -0.58 -23.09
C HIS A 23 -3.38 0.07 -22.55
N ASP A 24 -3.39 0.54 -21.28
CA ASP A 24 -4.64 0.86 -20.60
C ASP A 24 -4.77 2.35 -20.21
N LEU A 25 -3.76 3.17 -20.53
CA LEU A 25 -3.70 4.59 -20.15
C LEU A 25 -3.54 5.48 -21.39
N PRO A 26 -4.66 5.89 -22.01
CA PRO A 26 -4.60 6.87 -23.09
C PRO A 26 -4.01 8.20 -22.58
N GLY A 27 -3.16 8.83 -23.38
CA GLY A 27 -2.50 10.08 -23.00
C GLY A 27 -1.25 9.89 -22.11
N VAL A 28 -0.83 8.66 -21.87
CA VAL A 28 0.40 8.31 -21.11
C VAL A 28 1.32 7.49 -21.99
N SER A 29 2.62 7.64 -21.80
CA SER A 29 3.62 6.81 -22.46
C SER A 29 4.70 6.37 -21.47
N LEU A 30 5.16 5.11 -21.61
CA LEU A 30 6.35 4.63 -20.92
C LEU A 30 7.57 5.20 -21.64
N ALA A 31 8.21 6.21 -21.05
CA ALA A 31 9.36 6.90 -21.64
C ALA A 31 10.67 6.14 -21.43
N ALA A 32 10.82 5.51 -20.26
CA ALA A 32 12.05 4.79 -19.90
C ALA A 32 11.75 3.72 -18.85
N LEU A 33 12.61 2.69 -18.78
CA LEU A 33 12.57 1.63 -17.81
C LEU A 33 13.90 1.50 -17.09
N CYS A 34 13.88 1.32 -15.75
CA CYS A 34 15.10 0.97 -15.01
C CYS A 34 14.99 -0.42 -14.40
N ARG A 35 16.03 -1.25 -14.60
CA ARG A 35 16.19 -2.57 -13.97
C ARG A 35 17.66 -2.94 -13.77
N LYS A 36 18.02 -3.50 -12.60
CA LYS A 36 19.39 -3.91 -12.27
C LYS A 36 19.95 -5.06 -13.14
N ARG A 37 19.09 -5.89 -13.74
CA ARG A 37 19.51 -7.13 -14.43
C ARG A 37 19.27 -7.02 -15.93
N ILE A 38 20.03 -6.16 -16.60
CA ILE A 38 19.98 -6.02 -18.06
C ILE A 38 20.41 -7.34 -18.74
N GLY A 39 21.36 -8.09 -18.17
CA GLY A 39 21.81 -9.36 -18.70
C GLY A 39 20.74 -10.48 -18.82
N GLU A 40 19.59 -10.32 -18.17
CA GLU A 40 18.44 -11.21 -18.34
C GLU A 40 17.57 -10.87 -19.59
N GLY A 41 18.03 -9.95 -20.43
CA GLY A 41 17.30 -9.51 -21.62
C GLY A 41 16.17 -8.53 -21.31
N ARG A 42 15.39 -8.17 -22.34
CA ARG A 42 14.20 -7.32 -22.19
C ARG A 42 13.11 -8.04 -21.40
N PRO A 43 12.38 -7.34 -20.51
CA PRO A 43 11.18 -7.93 -19.92
C PRO A 43 10.17 -8.34 -21.00
N SER A 44 9.63 -9.55 -20.92
CA SER A 44 8.64 -10.05 -21.89
C SER A 44 7.36 -9.18 -21.96
N SER A 45 7.07 -8.44 -20.89
CA SER A 45 5.96 -7.49 -20.83
C SER A 45 6.24 -6.18 -21.59
N LEU A 46 7.48 -5.91 -21.99
CA LEU A 46 7.87 -4.70 -22.69
C LEU A 46 7.81 -4.90 -24.21
N THR A 47 6.66 -4.57 -24.79
CA THR A 47 6.38 -4.75 -26.24
C THR A 47 6.84 -3.59 -27.11
N THR A 48 7.21 -2.46 -26.51
CA THR A 48 7.60 -1.21 -27.19
C THR A 48 9.10 -0.92 -26.94
N GLU A 49 9.76 -0.33 -27.93
CA GLU A 49 11.14 0.14 -27.79
C GLU A 49 11.19 1.37 -26.89
N VAL A 50 11.79 1.22 -25.71
CA VAL A 50 12.08 2.32 -24.77
C VAL A 50 13.51 2.16 -24.23
N PRO A 51 14.18 3.25 -23.85
CA PRO A 51 15.47 3.19 -23.16
C PRO A 51 15.39 2.35 -21.89
N ILE A 52 16.40 1.50 -21.66
CA ILE A 52 16.51 0.70 -20.42
C ILE A 52 17.80 1.11 -19.71
N TYR A 53 17.64 1.57 -18.48
CA TYR A 53 18.73 2.00 -17.62
C TYR A 53 19.04 0.96 -16.54
N GLU A 54 20.31 0.80 -16.16
CA GLU A 54 20.73 0.02 -14.98
C GLU A 54 20.65 0.84 -13.69
N ASP A 55 20.97 2.13 -13.79
CA ASP A 55 20.93 3.09 -12.69
C ASP A 55 19.67 3.95 -12.79
N TYR A 56 18.89 3.95 -11.73
CA TYR A 56 17.69 4.77 -11.65
C TYR A 56 17.99 6.28 -11.71
N ARG A 57 19.20 6.71 -11.32
CA ARG A 57 19.63 8.11 -11.43
C ARG A 57 19.67 8.57 -12.87
N ALA A 58 20.18 7.71 -13.77
CA ALA A 58 20.20 8.01 -15.19
C ALA A 58 18.79 8.12 -15.78
N LEU A 59 17.86 7.24 -15.38
CA LEU A 59 16.45 7.35 -15.76
C LEU A 59 15.83 8.66 -15.25
N ILE A 60 16.07 9.00 -13.98
CA ILE A 60 15.52 10.22 -13.38
C ILE A 60 16.09 11.47 -14.03
N ALA A 61 17.37 11.46 -14.43
CA ALA A 61 18.00 12.56 -15.12
C ALA A 61 17.58 12.72 -16.60
N ASP A 62 16.93 11.71 -17.18
CA ASP A 62 16.47 11.76 -18.59
C ASP A 62 15.39 12.86 -18.74
N PRO A 63 15.62 13.86 -19.64
CA PRO A 63 14.65 14.94 -19.87
C PRO A 63 13.36 14.47 -20.56
N SER A 64 13.35 13.28 -21.15
CA SER A 64 12.14 12.68 -21.70
C SER A 64 11.20 12.12 -20.63
N VAL A 65 11.67 11.92 -19.39
CA VAL A 65 10.86 11.45 -18.25
C VAL A 65 10.30 12.65 -17.50
N GLU A 66 8.97 12.72 -17.36
CA GLU A 66 8.26 13.82 -16.67
C GLU A 66 7.80 13.42 -15.26
N ALA A 67 7.51 12.14 -15.05
CA ALA A 67 7.10 11.60 -13.75
C ALA A 67 7.71 10.20 -13.54
N VAL A 68 7.82 9.77 -12.28
CA VAL A 68 8.48 8.51 -11.92
C VAL A 68 7.51 7.59 -11.18
N VAL A 69 7.46 6.33 -11.62
CA VAL A 69 6.75 5.24 -10.92
C VAL A 69 7.79 4.26 -10.37
N VAL A 70 7.74 4.00 -9.06
CA VAL A 70 8.74 3.20 -8.35
C VAL A 70 8.12 1.90 -7.85
N VAL A 71 8.61 0.77 -8.36
CA VAL A 71 8.13 -0.59 -8.06
C VAL A 71 9.32 -1.46 -7.64
N THR A 72 9.95 -1.07 -6.54
CA THR A 72 11.18 -1.67 -6.03
C THR A 72 11.02 -2.16 -4.60
N LEU A 73 12.12 -2.55 -3.96
CA LEU A 73 12.14 -2.86 -2.54
C LEU A 73 12.08 -1.56 -1.72
N PRO A 74 11.37 -1.54 -0.59
CA PRO A 74 11.20 -0.32 0.22
C PRO A 74 12.52 0.25 0.76
N SER A 75 13.56 -0.56 0.90
CA SER A 75 14.87 -0.13 1.37
C SER A 75 15.59 0.87 0.47
N ILE A 76 15.21 0.96 -0.81
CA ILE A 76 15.80 1.94 -1.76
C ILE A 76 14.82 3.06 -2.13
N HIS A 77 13.58 3.04 -1.64
CA HIS A 77 12.60 4.10 -1.90
C HIS A 77 13.07 5.47 -1.44
N PRO A 78 13.71 5.63 -0.25
CA PRO A 78 14.18 6.95 0.19
C PRO A 78 15.19 7.58 -0.77
N GLU A 79 16.16 6.80 -1.27
CA GLU A 79 17.16 7.32 -2.21
C GLU A 79 16.53 7.74 -3.54
N ILE A 80 15.64 6.90 -4.10
CA ILE A 80 14.94 7.19 -5.35
C ILE A 80 14.03 8.42 -5.19
N CYS A 81 13.33 8.53 -4.07
CA CYS A 81 12.48 9.68 -3.77
C CYS A 81 13.27 10.99 -3.75
N LEU A 82 14.37 11.04 -2.98
CA LEU A 82 15.21 12.23 -2.89
C LEU A 82 15.85 12.62 -4.23
N GLU A 83 16.23 11.64 -5.04
CA GLU A 83 16.75 11.90 -6.38
C GLU A 83 15.67 12.49 -7.30
N SER A 84 14.45 11.96 -7.24
CA SER A 84 13.31 12.49 -8.00
C SER A 84 12.95 13.91 -7.56
N VAL A 85 13.04 14.19 -6.24
CA VAL A 85 12.86 15.55 -5.69
C VAL A 85 13.88 16.53 -6.29
N ARG A 86 15.17 16.15 -6.31
CA ARG A 86 16.23 16.98 -6.93
C ARG A 86 15.98 17.25 -8.40
N ALA A 87 15.39 16.30 -9.09
CA ALA A 87 15.04 16.41 -10.52
C ALA A 87 13.70 17.11 -10.78
N GLY A 88 12.96 17.51 -9.72
CA GLY A 88 11.67 18.17 -9.83
C GLY A 88 10.55 17.29 -10.40
N LYS A 89 10.61 15.95 -10.20
CA LYS A 89 9.68 15.01 -10.83
C LYS A 89 8.65 14.47 -9.83
N PRO A 90 7.34 14.51 -10.16
CA PRO A 90 6.29 13.83 -9.39
C PRO A 90 6.54 12.33 -9.28
N ILE A 91 6.13 11.74 -8.15
CA ILE A 91 6.50 10.37 -7.80
C ILE A 91 5.28 9.56 -7.36
N LEU A 92 5.11 8.36 -7.95
CA LEU A 92 4.27 7.29 -7.40
C LEU A 92 5.18 6.17 -6.87
N ILE A 93 5.04 5.81 -5.60
CA ILE A 93 5.86 4.76 -4.97
C ILE A 93 5.00 3.61 -4.49
N GLU A 94 5.40 2.37 -4.81
CA GLU A 94 4.78 1.17 -4.27
C GLU A 94 4.86 1.11 -2.74
N LYS A 95 3.85 0.46 -2.18
CA LYS A 95 3.82 0.22 -0.74
C LYS A 95 4.81 -0.92 -0.34
N PRO A 96 5.32 -0.90 0.88
CA PRO A 96 5.25 0.20 1.84
C PRO A 96 6.08 1.39 1.36
N LEU A 97 5.70 2.60 1.74
CA LEU A 97 6.40 3.82 1.30
C LEU A 97 7.90 3.79 1.65
N ALA A 98 8.25 3.26 2.82
CA ALA A 98 9.61 3.06 3.27
C ALA A 98 9.68 1.83 4.20
N SER A 99 10.88 1.46 4.63
CA SER A 99 11.09 0.38 5.60
C SER A 99 10.79 0.82 7.04
N THR A 100 10.90 2.10 7.33
CA THR A 100 10.67 2.69 8.66
C THR A 100 9.89 4.00 8.58
N GLY A 101 9.17 4.36 9.65
CA GLY A 101 8.45 5.63 9.74
C GLY A 101 9.39 6.84 9.68
N ARG A 102 10.63 6.72 10.19
CA ARG A 102 11.65 7.77 10.07
C ARG A 102 11.98 8.07 8.62
N GLU A 103 12.22 7.04 7.82
CA GLU A 103 12.50 7.19 6.37
C GLU A 103 11.28 7.77 5.65
N ALA A 104 10.08 7.26 5.97
CA ALA A 104 8.84 7.75 5.37
C ALA A 104 8.62 9.24 5.64
N ARG A 105 8.81 9.70 6.90
CA ARG A 105 8.72 11.13 7.25
C ARG A 105 9.73 11.99 6.50
N MET A 106 10.97 11.52 6.38
CA MET A 106 12.01 12.22 5.63
C MET A 106 11.62 12.40 4.16
N MET A 107 11.07 11.35 3.53
CA MET A 107 10.60 11.41 2.15
C MET A 107 9.45 12.40 1.97
N VAL A 108 8.45 12.33 2.84
CA VAL A 108 7.29 13.23 2.79
C VAL A 108 7.74 14.68 2.97
N ALA A 109 8.58 14.97 3.98
CA ALA A 109 9.07 16.32 4.24
C ALA A 109 9.84 16.90 3.04
N ALA A 110 10.73 16.11 2.41
CA ALA A 110 11.49 16.56 1.25
C ALA A 110 10.60 16.86 0.04
N VAL A 111 9.57 16.05 -0.20
CA VAL A 111 8.63 16.26 -1.31
C VAL A 111 7.76 17.49 -1.07
N GLU A 112 7.25 17.67 0.15
CA GLU A 112 6.43 18.84 0.53
C GLU A 112 7.23 20.15 0.47
N GLU A 113 8.48 20.15 0.95
CA GLU A 113 9.36 21.32 0.86
C GLU A 113 9.63 21.71 -0.61
N ALA A 114 9.72 20.72 -1.50
CA ALA A 114 9.88 20.96 -2.94
C ALA A 114 8.58 21.30 -3.67
N GLY A 115 7.42 21.24 -3.01
CA GLY A 115 6.11 21.46 -3.63
C GLY A 115 5.75 20.42 -4.69
N LEU A 116 6.29 19.20 -4.58
CA LEU A 116 6.07 18.11 -5.53
C LEU A 116 4.95 17.18 -5.10
N LEU A 117 4.48 16.35 -6.03
CA LEU A 117 3.49 15.32 -5.76
C LEU A 117 4.16 14.00 -5.40
N LEU A 118 3.79 13.44 -4.24
CA LEU A 118 4.09 12.09 -3.83
C LEU A 118 2.79 11.31 -3.59
N MET A 119 2.60 10.24 -4.33
CA MET A 119 1.51 9.28 -4.13
C MET A 119 2.05 7.92 -3.71
N THR A 120 1.39 7.28 -2.74
CA THR A 120 1.72 5.90 -2.33
C THR A 120 0.71 4.93 -2.93
N ALA A 121 1.17 3.79 -3.46
CA ALA A 121 0.30 2.79 -4.09
C ALA A 121 -0.42 1.88 -3.07
N GLN A 122 -1.28 2.46 -2.23
CA GLN A 122 -2.18 1.71 -1.34
C GLN A 122 -3.40 1.22 -2.13
N THR A 123 -3.15 0.24 -2.99
CA THR A 123 -4.09 -0.22 -4.02
C THR A 123 -5.40 -0.79 -3.47
N LEU A 124 -5.44 -1.23 -2.20
CA LEU A 124 -6.66 -1.72 -1.56
C LEU A 124 -7.75 -0.63 -1.46
N ARG A 125 -7.36 0.66 -1.40
CA ARG A 125 -8.30 1.78 -1.40
C ARG A 125 -9.14 1.89 -2.69
N PHE A 126 -8.72 1.21 -3.76
CA PHE A 126 -9.45 1.14 -5.04
C PHE A 126 -10.20 -0.19 -5.24
N ASP A 127 -10.20 -1.08 -4.26
CA ASP A 127 -10.96 -2.33 -4.36
C ASP A 127 -12.46 -2.06 -4.27
N SER A 128 -13.24 -2.66 -5.17
CA SER A 128 -14.68 -2.40 -5.27
C SER A 128 -15.44 -2.77 -4.00
N SER A 129 -15.08 -3.87 -3.34
CA SER A 129 -15.74 -4.32 -2.11
C SER A 129 -15.37 -3.42 -0.91
N ILE A 130 -14.14 -2.91 -0.87
CA ILE A 130 -13.69 -1.96 0.16
C ILE A 130 -14.35 -0.59 -0.02
N LEU A 131 -14.51 -0.11 -1.26
CA LEU A 131 -15.24 1.13 -1.52
C LEU A 131 -16.71 1.02 -1.14
N LEU A 132 -17.33 -0.11 -1.47
CA LEU A 132 -18.72 -0.37 -1.10
C LEU A 132 -18.90 -0.50 0.42
N LEU A 133 -17.97 -1.18 1.09
CA LEU A 133 -17.93 -1.22 2.55
C LEU A 133 -17.84 0.20 3.12
N LYS A 134 -16.95 1.05 2.60
CA LYS A 134 -16.79 2.45 3.05
C LYS A 134 -18.08 3.24 2.95
N GLU A 135 -18.84 3.04 1.89
CA GLU A 135 -20.14 3.69 1.68
C GLU A 135 -21.21 3.23 2.69
N HIS A 136 -21.17 1.94 3.05
CA HIS A 136 -22.29 1.32 3.76
C HIS A 136 -22.04 1.02 5.24
N TRP A 137 -20.79 0.89 5.71
CA TRP A 137 -20.53 0.61 7.11
C TRP A 137 -21.15 1.64 8.08
N PRO A 138 -21.32 2.94 7.75
CA PRO A 138 -21.96 3.88 8.66
C PRO A 138 -23.41 3.53 9.01
N LYS A 139 -24.09 2.70 8.20
CA LYS A 139 -25.47 2.24 8.45
C LYS A 139 -25.59 1.37 9.70
N ILE A 140 -24.52 0.68 10.12
CA ILE A 140 -24.51 -0.10 11.37
C ILE A 140 -24.39 0.78 12.62
N GLY A 141 -24.34 2.11 12.47
CA GLY A 141 -24.14 3.07 13.55
C GLY A 141 -22.67 3.18 13.97
N GLN A 142 -22.43 3.67 15.19
CA GLN A 142 -21.07 3.80 15.70
C GLN A 142 -20.40 2.42 15.80
N CYS A 143 -19.49 2.12 14.90
CA CYS A 143 -18.72 0.89 14.95
C CYS A 143 -17.95 0.82 16.27
N ARG A 144 -18.05 -0.30 16.98
CA ARG A 144 -17.36 -0.54 18.25
C ARG A 144 -16.16 -1.44 18.06
N TYR A 145 -16.25 -2.32 17.06
CA TYR A 145 -15.29 -3.35 16.84
C TYR A 145 -15.31 -3.81 15.38
N ALA A 146 -14.15 -4.01 14.80
CA ALA A 146 -14.01 -4.65 13.50
C ALA A 146 -12.81 -5.60 13.47
N THR A 147 -12.90 -6.62 12.63
CA THR A 147 -11.79 -7.54 12.35
C THR A 147 -11.34 -7.42 10.91
N PHE A 148 -10.05 -7.61 10.67
CA PHE A 148 -9.49 -7.82 9.35
C PHE A 148 -8.71 -9.12 9.35
N THR A 149 -8.92 -9.97 8.35
CA THR A 149 -8.14 -11.18 8.12
C THR A 149 -7.51 -11.12 6.75
N SER A 150 -6.18 -11.17 6.70
CA SER A 150 -5.43 -11.28 5.46
C SER A 150 -4.43 -12.42 5.55
N ARG A 151 -4.72 -13.52 4.86
CA ARG A 151 -3.86 -14.70 4.78
C ARG A 151 -3.47 -14.91 3.32
N ILE A 152 -2.18 -14.89 3.04
CA ILE A 152 -1.63 -14.98 1.69
C ILE A 152 -0.72 -16.19 1.59
N GLU A 153 -0.88 -16.96 0.51
CA GLU A 153 -0.04 -18.14 0.27
C GLU A 153 1.43 -17.75 0.10
N ALA A 154 2.29 -18.43 0.84
CA ALA A 154 3.72 -18.44 0.58
C ALA A 154 3.95 -19.24 -0.72
N LYS A 155 4.34 -18.57 -1.80
CA LYS A 155 4.73 -19.30 -3.02
C LYS A 155 6.04 -20.04 -2.77
N ALA A 156 6.09 -21.32 -3.06
CA ALA A 156 7.29 -22.17 -2.92
C ALA A 156 8.49 -21.65 -3.74
N ASP A 157 8.24 -20.83 -4.76
CA ASP A 157 9.24 -20.22 -5.65
C ASP A 157 9.69 -18.81 -5.22
N THR A 158 9.14 -18.26 -4.16
CA THR A 158 9.85 -17.19 -3.50
C THR A 158 11.03 -17.87 -2.78
N SER A 159 12.12 -18.07 -3.51
CA SER A 159 13.43 -18.22 -2.91
C SER A 159 13.57 -17.04 -1.93
N PHE A 160 13.19 -17.26 -0.70
CA PHE A 160 13.55 -16.39 0.40
C PHE A 160 15.07 -16.37 0.37
N ARG A 161 15.62 -15.41 -0.35
CA ARG A 161 16.98 -15.01 -0.14
C ARG A 161 17.09 -14.84 1.36
N LEU A 162 18.15 -15.37 1.94
CA LEU A 162 18.45 -15.22 3.37
C LEU A 162 17.97 -13.83 3.82
N PRO A 163 17.18 -13.75 4.90
CA PRO A 163 16.64 -12.47 5.34
C PRO A 163 17.79 -11.47 5.46
N LEU A 164 17.67 -10.36 4.73
CA LEU A 164 18.62 -9.28 4.94
C LEU A 164 18.48 -8.79 6.39
N PRO A 165 19.56 -8.41 7.05
CA PRO A 165 19.47 -7.81 8.39
C PRO A 165 18.41 -6.69 8.36
N ASN A 166 17.50 -6.68 9.33
CA ASN A 166 16.37 -5.75 9.46
C ASN A 166 15.27 -5.90 8.39
N GLN A 167 15.21 -6.99 7.64
CA GLN A 167 14.09 -7.25 6.75
C GLN A 167 12.84 -7.55 7.59
N ARG A 168 11.78 -6.75 7.39
CA ARG A 168 10.45 -6.92 7.97
C ARG A 168 9.61 -7.83 7.07
N GLY A 169 8.69 -8.60 7.67
CA GLY A 169 7.95 -9.66 7.00
C GLY A 169 6.51 -9.33 6.67
N ALA A 170 5.63 -10.27 7.01
CA ALA A 170 4.23 -10.25 6.61
C ALA A 170 3.48 -8.98 7.02
N LEU A 171 3.74 -8.47 8.22
CA LEU A 171 3.11 -7.26 8.72
C LEU A 171 3.40 -6.05 7.83
N LEU A 172 4.66 -5.81 7.47
CA LEU A 172 5.02 -4.67 6.61
C LEU A 172 4.74 -4.95 5.13
N GLU A 173 4.86 -6.21 4.67
CA GLU A 173 4.73 -6.54 3.25
C GLU A 173 3.26 -6.47 2.78
N PHE A 174 2.33 -7.04 3.51
CA PHE A 174 0.92 -7.03 3.13
C PHE A 174 -0.05 -6.60 4.24
N GLY A 175 0.34 -6.71 5.51
CA GLY A 175 -0.41 -6.15 6.62
C GLY A 175 -0.53 -4.63 6.54
N ILE A 176 0.44 -3.96 5.93
CA ILE A 176 0.42 -2.51 5.68
C ILE A 176 -0.86 -2.02 4.98
N HIS A 177 -1.46 -2.84 4.11
CA HIS A 177 -2.74 -2.52 3.48
C HIS A 177 -3.89 -2.47 4.48
N LEU A 178 -3.87 -3.32 5.51
CA LEU A 178 -4.91 -3.35 6.54
C LEU A 178 -4.75 -2.16 7.50
N LEU A 179 -3.49 -1.83 7.85
CA LEU A 179 -3.19 -0.65 8.67
C LEU A 179 -3.68 0.63 8.00
N ASP A 180 -3.43 0.78 6.71
CA ASP A 180 -3.94 1.87 5.88
C ASP A 180 -5.47 1.86 5.76
N ALA A 181 -6.08 0.69 5.56
CA ALA A 181 -7.52 0.54 5.39
C ALA A 181 -8.31 0.99 6.61
N VAL A 182 -7.79 0.82 7.83
CA VAL A 182 -8.44 1.32 9.05
C VAL A 182 -8.65 2.83 8.96
N SER A 183 -7.60 3.60 8.70
CA SER A 183 -7.70 5.06 8.58
C SER A 183 -8.52 5.48 7.35
N PHE A 184 -8.38 4.79 6.22
CA PHE A 184 -9.15 5.06 5.01
C PHE A 184 -10.66 4.87 5.19
N LEU A 185 -11.07 3.79 5.86
CA LEU A 185 -12.48 3.45 6.05
C LEU A 185 -13.14 4.31 7.12
N THR A 186 -12.43 4.63 8.19
CA THR A 186 -12.98 5.38 9.33
C THR A 186 -12.80 6.89 9.20
N GLY A 187 -11.82 7.36 8.45
CA GLY A 187 -11.37 8.75 8.47
C GLY A 187 -10.62 9.13 9.76
N GLU A 188 -10.21 8.14 10.57
CA GLU A 188 -9.62 8.36 11.88
C GLU A 188 -8.15 7.92 11.95
N GLU A 189 -7.43 8.54 12.88
CA GLU A 189 -6.07 8.17 13.21
C GLU A 189 -6.02 6.95 14.14
N VAL A 190 -5.08 6.03 13.90
CA VAL A 190 -4.71 5.00 14.88
C VAL A 190 -3.86 5.65 15.96
N VAL A 191 -4.26 5.52 17.21
CA VAL A 191 -3.58 6.18 18.35
C VAL A 191 -2.80 5.21 19.24
N SER A 192 -3.17 3.93 19.26
CA SER A 192 -2.45 2.91 20.00
C SER A 192 -2.55 1.55 19.33
N VAL A 193 -1.53 0.72 19.55
CA VAL A 193 -1.44 -0.63 19.04
C VAL A 193 -0.95 -1.59 20.12
N ARG A 194 -1.38 -2.85 20.01
CA ARG A 194 -0.78 -4.02 20.63
C ARG A 194 -0.53 -5.04 19.54
N CYS A 195 0.67 -5.63 19.49
CA CYS A 195 1.05 -6.55 18.43
C CYS A 195 1.84 -7.73 18.98
N GLU A 196 1.50 -8.91 18.49
CA GLU A 196 2.25 -10.14 18.67
C GLU A 196 2.67 -10.64 17.28
N LEU A 197 3.96 -10.97 17.15
CA LEU A 197 4.55 -11.49 15.92
C LEU A 197 5.01 -12.90 16.14
N ASP A 198 4.87 -13.75 15.12
CA ASP A 198 5.42 -15.10 15.13
C ASP A 198 6.08 -15.41 13.78
N GLN A 199 6.94 -16.42 13.78
CA GLN A 199 7.73 -16.81 12.63
C GLN A 199 7.60 -18.31 12.41
N LEU A 200 7.04 -18.70 11.28
CA LEU A 200 7.10 -20.09 10.84
C LEU A 200 8.53 -20.41 10.39
N PRO A 201 9.10 -21.54 10.83
CA PRO A 201 10.45 -21.95 10.42
C PRO A 201 10.59 -21.92 8.89
N CYS A 202 11.72 -21.41 8.41
CA CYS A 202 12.11 -21.40 6.99
C CYS A 202 11.33 -20.47 6.04
N VAL A 203 10.48 -19.56 6.53
CA VAL A 203 9.62 -18.71 5.66
C VAL A 203 10.00 -17.21 5.69
N GLY A 204 11.04 -16.80 6.40
CA GLY A 204 11.52 -15.41 6.48
C GLY A 204 11.26 -14.73 7.83
N PRO A 205 11.39 -13.40 7.93
CA PRO A 205 11.05 -12.64 9.13
C PRO A 205 9.56 -12.81 9.41
N ASP A 206 8.98 -12.11 10.39
CA ASP A 206 7.59 -12.32 10.80
C ASP A 206 6.68 -12.87 9.69
N THR A 207 6.09 -14.04 9.91
CA THR A 207 5.16 -14.68 8.97
C THR A 207 3.72 -14.56 9.44
N MET A 208 3.54 -14.24 10.72
CA MET A 208 2.25 -14.05 11.36
C MET A 208 2.28 -12.81 12.24
N ALA A 209 1.17 -12.06 12.24
CA ALA A 209 0.96 -10.94 13.14
C ALA A 209 -0.49 -10.91 13.60
N ILE A 210 -0.68 -10.77 14.91
CA ILE A 210 -1.97 -10.44 15.52
C ILE A 210 -1.83 -9.02 16.06
N VAL A 211 -2.64 -8.11 15.53
CA VAL A 211 -2.58 -6.69 15.88
C VAL A 211 -3.91 -6.24 16.45
N GLN A 212 -3.89 -5.58 17.59
CA GLN A 212 -5.03 -4.83 18.11
C GLN A 212 -4.72 -3.35 17.96
N LEU A 213 -5.64 -2.58 17.39
CA LEU A 213 -5.50 -1.14 17.27
C LEU A 213 -6.69 -0.42 17.88
N GLN A 214 -6.45 0.83 18.26
CA GLN A 214 -7.49 1.76 18.69
C GLN A 214 -7.35 3.08 17.93
N THR A 215 -8.49 3.62 17.46
CA THR A 215 -8.54 4.92 16.79
C THR A 215 -8.86 6.05 17.76
N THR A 216 -8.84 7.27 17.26
CA THR A 216 -9.09 8.50 18.04
C THR A 216 -10.45 8.52 18.72
N SER A 217 -11.52 7.98 18.12
CA SER A 217 -12.86 7.87 18.74
C SER A 217 -13.00 6.67 19.68
N GLY A 218 -11.96 5.82 19.77
CA GLY A 218 -11.97 4.60 20.57
C GLY A 218 -12.51 3.37 19.87
N MET A 219 -12.71 3.38 18.54
CA MET A 219 -12.99 2.17 17.78
C MET A 219 -11.82 1.19 17.89
N ARG A 220 -12.13 -0.09 17.97
CA ARG A 220 -11.14 -1.16 18.14
C ARG A 220 -11.11 -2.08 16.94
N PHE A 221 -9.91 -2.46 16.53
CA PHE A 221 -9.68 -3.35 15.41
C PHE A 221 -8.76 -4.49 15.81
N VAL A 222 -9.05 -5.67 15.28
CA VAL A 222 -8.13 -6.82 15.36
C VAL A 222 -7.75 -7.24 13.95
N LEU A 223 -6.47 -7.31 13.69
CA LEU A 223 -5.92 -7.74 12.41
C LEU A 223 -5.24 -9.10 12.58
N ASP A 224 -5.67 -10.07 11.80
CA ASP A 224 -5.08 -11.41 11.65
C ASP A 224 -4.35 -11.44 10.30
N ILE A 225 -3.03 -11.42 10.36
CA ILE A 225 -2.16 -11.36 9.20
C ILE A 225 -1.29 -12.59 9.19
N ALA A 226 -1.34 -13.41 8.14
CA ALA A 226 -0.51 -14.60 8.07
C ALA A 226 -0.05 -14.94 6.65
N ARG A 227 1.20 -15.39 6.56
CA ARG A 227 1.72 -16.08 5.40
C ARG A 227 1.49 -17.57 5.61
N VAL A 228 0.67 -18.18 4.78
CA VAL A 228 0.22 -19.57 4.93
C VAL A 228 0.73 -20.45 3.81
N VAL A 229 0.71 -21.77 4.02
CA VAL A 229 1.19 -22.75 3.02
C VAL A 229 0.20 -22.85 1.86
N LYS A 230 -1.11 -22.82 2.14
CA LYS A 230 -2.17 -22.96 1.14
C LYS A 230 -3.47 -22.29 1.60
N GLY A 231 -4.20 -21.75 0.64
CA GLY A 231 -5.46 -21.04 0.88
C GLY A 231 -5.25 -19.53 1.03
N ARG A 232 -6.25 -18.76 0.65
CA ARG A 232 -6.24 -17.30 0.74
C ARG A 232 -7.48 -16.80 1.47
N VAL A 233 -7.30 -15.84 2.36
CA VAL A 233 -8.40 -15.13 3.03
C VAL A 233 -8.11 -13.63 2.94
N ALA A 234 -9.14 -12.86 2.62
CA ALA A 234 -9.01 -11.41 2.50
C ALA A 234 -10.37 -10.76 2.82
N ARG A 235 -10.68 -10.60 4.11
CA ARG A 235 -12.00 -10.14 4.56
C ARG A 235 -11.91 -9.25 5.79
N THR A 236 -13.00 -8.51 6.02
CA THR A 236 -13.23 -7.69 7.22
C THR A 236 -14.68 -7.79 7.67
N GLU A 237 -14.89 -7.72 8.97
CA GLU A 237 -16.21 -7.79 9.61
C GLU A 237 -16.35 -6.65 10.61
N TRP A 238 -17.44 -5.92 10.54
CA TRP A 238 -17.71 -4.70 11.31
C TRP A 238 -18.99 -4.85 12.10
N VAL A 239 -18.97 -4.49 13.37
CA VAL A 239 -20.08 -4.62 14.28
C VAL A 239 -20.40 -3.26 14.91
N GLY A 240 -21.68 -2.89 14.86
CA GLY A 240 -22.20 -1.67 15.45
C GLY A 240 -23.58 -1.90 16.11
N PRO A 241 -24.14 -0.91 16.77
CA PRO A 241 -25.42 -1.04 17.50
C PRO A 241 -26.63 -1.30 16.58
N HIS A 242 -26.50 -0.98 15.28
CA HIS A 242 -27.61 -1.13 14.33
C HIS A 242 -27.38 -2.26 13.32
N GLY A 243 -26.41 -3.14 13.58
CA GLY A 243 -26.17 -4.31 12.73
C GLY A 243 -24.72 -4.67 12.57
N GLN A 244 -24.45 -5.48 11.54
CA GLN A 244 -23.12 -5.90 11.16
C GLN A 244 -22.98 -5.88 9.65
N ILE A 245 -21.73 -5.65 9.16
CA ILE A 245 -21.40 -5.67 7.74
C ILE A 245 -20.02 -6.29 7.55
N SER A 246 -19.85 -7.04 6.47
CA SER A 246 -18.59 -7.68 6.09
C SER A 246 -18.26 -7.40 4.64
N ALA A 247 -16.96 -7.37 4.33
CA ALA A 247 -16.47 -7.34 2.96
C ALA A 247 -15.39 -8.41 2.78
N ASP A 248 -15.49 -9.18 1.70
CA ASP A 248 -14.50 -10.13 1.23
C ASP A 248 -13.94 -9.63 -0.11
N TRP A 249 -12.74 -9.05 -0.07
CA TRP A 249 -12.11 -8.50 -1.29
C TRP A 249 -11.37 -9.56 -2.12
N PHE A 250 -11.32 -10.81 -1.66
CA PHE A 250 -10.88 -11.91 -2.50
C PHE A 250 -12.01 -12.45 -3.38
N HIS A 251 -13.24 -12.58 -2.82
CA HIS A 251 -14.42 -13.03 -3.54
C HIS A 251 -15.28 -11.88 -4.08
N GLN A 252 -14.90 -10.61 -3.82
CA GLN A 252 -15.62 -9.41 -4.26
C GLN A 252 -17.08 -9.38 -3.80
N HIS A 253 -17.27 -9.65 -2.51
CA HIS A 253 -18.59 -9.77 -1.89
C HIS A 253 -18.69 -8.89 -0.65
N VAL A 254 -19.80 -8.19 -0.50
CA VAL A 254 -20.15 -7.42 0.70
C VAL A 254 -21.51 -7.88 1.18
N SER A 255 -21.62 -8.20 2.47
CA SER A 255 -22.87 -8.65 3.06
C SER A 255 -23.03 -8.11 4.49
N GLY A 256 -24.27 -8.08 4.96
CA GLY A 256 -24.57 -7.63 6.31
C GLY A 256 -26.04 -7.78 6.67
N THR A 257 -26.36 -7.44 7.90
CA THR A 257 -27.75 -7.40 8.40
C THR A 257 -27.91 -6.20 9.31
N LEU A 258 -28.95 -5.41 9.06
CA LEU A 258 -29.33 -4.29 9.91
C LEU A 258 -30.30 -4.71 11.02
N SER A 259 -30.45 -3.89 12.04
CA SER A 259 -31.30 -4.18 13.22
C SER A 259 -32.79 -4.31 12.88
N ASP A 260 -33.25 -3.75 11.78
CA ASP A 260 -34.59 -3.92 11.21
C ASP A 260 -34.79 -5.25 10.46
N GLY A 261 -33.75 -6.08 10.41
CA GLY A 261 -33.70 -7.34 9.67
C GLY A 261 -33.46 -7.20 8.18
N ALA A 262 -33.22 -5.98 7.66
CA ALA A 262 -32.92 -5.76 6.26
C ALA A 262 -31.57 -6.39 5.90
N PRO A 263 -31.51 -7.32 4.93
CA PRO A 263 -30.25 -7.88 4.47
C PRO A 263 -29.52 -6.86 3.60
N LEU A 264 -28.22 -6.84 3.73
CA LEU A 264 -27.31 -6.13 2.83
C LEU A 264 -26.50 -7.18 2.08
N GLU A 265 -26.55 -7.19 0.76
CA GLU A 265 -25.79 -8.17 -0.01
C GLU A 265 -25.45 -7.63 -1.40
N TRP A 266 -24.19 -7.66 -1.75
CA TRP A 266 -23.67 -7.24 -3.05
C TRP A 266 -22.51 -8.12 -3.49
N THR A 267 -22.56 -8.53 -4.74
CA THR A 267 -21.40 -9.05 -5.47
C THR A 267 -20.94 -7.95 -6.43
N VAL A 268 -19.70 -7.54 -6.31
CA VAL A 268 -19.15 -6.44 -7.12
C VAL A 268 -18.15 -6.96 -8.14
N GLN A 269 -18.00 -6.23 -9.23
CA GLN A 269 -16.98 -6.56 -10.22
C GLN A 269 -15.60 -6.11 -9.71
N PRO A 270 -14.57 -6.98 -9.82
CA PRO A 270 -13.23 -6.63 -9.40
C PRO A 270 -12.67 -5.49 -10.25
N GLN A 271 -12.02 -4.53 -9.62
CA GLN A 271 -11.29 -3.49 -10.31
C GLN A 271 -9.82 -3.86 -10.50
N GLN A 272 -9.22 -3.34 -11.56
CA GLN A 272 -7.79 -3.38 -11.78
C GLN A 272 -7.12 -2.30 -10.92
N THR A 273 -6.90 -2.59 -9.64
CA THR A 273 -6.50 -1.60 -8.63
C THR A 273 -5.18 -0.88 -8.95
N ILE A 274 -4.22 -1.53 -9.63
CA ILE A 274 -3.00 -0.88 -10.13
C ILE A 274 -3.33 0.14 -11.21
N LEU A 275 -4.21 -0.19 -12.15
CA LEU A 275 -4.66 0.75 -13.18
C LEU A 275 -5.37 1.96 -12.57
N SER A 276 -6.24 1.72 -11.58
CA SER A 276 -6.92 2.82 -10.85
C SER A 276 -5.90 3.70 -10.12
N THR A 277 -4.86 3.11 -9.52
CA THR A 277 -3.76 3.86 -8.89
C THR A 277 -3.01 4.73 -9.88
N LEU A 278 -2.65 4.17 -11.05
CA LEU A 278 -1.97 4.93 -12.11
C LEU A 278 -2.84 6.05 -12.65
N ARG A 279 -4.14 5.80 -12.89
CA ARG A 279 -5.09 6.83 -13.33
C ARG A 279 -5.20 7.98 -12.32
N ALA A 280 -5.26 7.66 -11.04
CA ALA A 280 -5.31 8.66 -9.98
C ALA A 280 -4.03 9.50 -9.91
N PHE A 281 -2.87 8.89 -10.10
CA PHE A 281 -1.58 9.58 -10.16
C PHE A 281 -1.50 10.52 -11.36
N VAL A 282 -1.85 10.04 -12.55
CA VAL A 282 -1.88 10.83 -13.80
C VAL A 282 -2.84 12.01 -13.66
N HIS A 283 -4.04 11.75 -13.17
CA HIS A 283 -5.05 12.79 -12.95
C HIS A 283 -4.57 13.88 -11.99
N ALA A 284 -3.93 13.51 -10.89
CA ALA A 284 -3.39 14.46 -9.93
C ALA A 284 -2.31 15.37 -10.55
N ILE A 285 -1.45 14.82 -11.43
CA ILE A 285 -0.46 15.60 -12.18
C ILE A 285 -1.14 16.54 -13.17
N GLU A 286 -2.06 16.04 -13.99
CA GLU A 286 -2.72 16.81 -15.04
C GLU A 286 -3.57 17.97 -14.50
N THR A 287 -4.19 17.77 -13.34
CA THR A 287 -5.05 18.77 -12.70
C THR A 287 -4.33 19.61 -11.65
N ASN A 288 -3.07 19.30 -11.37
CA ASN A 288 -2.29 19.92 -10.28
C ASN A 288 -3.06 19.87 -8.94
N SER A 289 -3.69 18.72 -8.66
CA SER A 289 -4.49 18.49 -7.45
C SER A 289 -3.83 17.45 -6.54
N PRO A 290 -4.13 17.45 -5.22
CA PRO A 290 -3.66 16.39 -4.33
C PRO A 290 -4.13 15.02 -4.81
N PRO A 291 -3.26 13.99 -4.78
CA PRO A 291 -3.67 12.64 -5.10
C PRO A 291 -4.59 12.08 -4.00
N PRO A 292 -5.48 11.12 -4.32
CA PRO A 292 -6.38 10.52 -3.33
C PRO A 292 -5.67 9.65 -2.28
N ILE A 293 -4.40 9.34 -2.52
CA ILE A 293 -3.52 8.61 -1.59
C ILE A 293 -2.20 9.37 -1.56
N THR A 294 -2.01 10.15 -0.52
CA THR A 294 -0.85 11.02 -0.38
C THR A 294 0.39 10.27 0.14
N GLY A 295 1.55 10.91 0.09
CA GLY A 295 2.74 10.44 0.80
C GLY A 295 2.52 10.37 2.32
N ARG A 296 1.70 11.29 2.89
CA ARG A 296 1.34 11.26 4.32
C ARG A 296 0.55 10.01 4.69
N ASP A 297 -0.40 9.57 3.86
CA ASP A 297 -1.13 8.33 4.06
C ASP A 297 -0.17 7.13 4.13
N GLY A 298 0.75 7.04 3.16
CA GLY A 298 1.77 5.99 3.15
C GLY A 298 2.72 6.06 4.36
N CYS A 299 3.11 7.26 4.77
CA CYS A 299 3.93 7.48 5.96
C CYS A 299 3.19 7.01 7.22
N ARG A 300 1.92 7.39 7.38
CA ARG A 300 1.11 7.02 8.54
C ARG A 300 0.99 5.51 8.69
N ALA A 301 0.72 4.80 7.59
CA ALA A 301 0.66 3.34 7.61
C ALA A 301 1.99 2.71 8.09
N VAL A 302 3.14 3.24 7.65
CA VAL A 302 4.47 2.77 8.10
C VAL A 302 4.72 3.10 9.58
N GLU A 303 4.28 4.25 10.07
CA GLU A 303 4.38 4.62 11.49
C GLU A 303 3.58 3.70 12.40
N VAL A 304 2.37 3.32 11.98
CA VAL A 304 1.56 2.32 12.69
C VAL A 304 2.25 0.97 12.69
N ALA A 305 2.84 0.56 11.56
CA ALA A 305 3.64 -0.68 11.49
C ALA A 305 4.85 -0.63 12.43
N ASP A 306 5.58 0.49 12.50
CA ASP A 306 6.70 0.68 13.44
C ASP A 306 6.25 0.54 14.90
N ALA A 307 5.09 1.08 15.25
CA ALA A 307 4.52 0.93 16.58
C ALA A 307 4.16 -0.53 16.88
N CYS A 308 3.66 -1.29 15.88
CA CYS A 308 3.40 -2.72 16.01
C CYS A 308 4.69 -3.51 16.28
N TYR A 309 5.77 -3.26 15.53
CA TYR A 309 7.04 -3.92 15.77
C TYR A 309 7.58 -3.60 17.17
N ARG A 310 7.52 -2.34 17.61
CA ARG A 310 7.91 -1.96 18.98
C ARG A 310 7.06 -2.65 20.04
N SER A 311 5.75 -2.80 19.80
CA SER A 311 4.87 -3.54 20.72
C SER A 311 5.31 -5.00 20.85
N ALA A 312 5.61 -5.66 19.75
CA ALA A 312 6.07 -7.05 19.74
C ALA A 312 7.43 -7.20 20.48
N GLU A 313 8.37 -6.28 20.25
CA GLU A 313 9.66 -6.23 20.97
C GLU A 313 9.49 -6.05 22.48
N LEU A 314 8.40 -5.39 22.91
CA LEU A 314 8.03 -5.19 24.31
C LEU A 314 7.09 -6.30 24.84
N GLY A 315 7.06 -7.47 24.21
CA GLY A 315 6.23 -8.61 24.63
C GLY A 315 4.73 -8.39 24.49
N GLY A 316 4.30 -7.62 23.50
CA GLY A 316 2.89 -7.31 23.25
C GLY A 316 2.34 -6.20 24.15
N ALA A 317 3.19 -5.32 24.67
CA ALA A 317 2.73 -4.15 25.42
C ALA A 317 2.00 -3.16 24.50
N ILE A 318 1.06 -2.40 25.07
CA ILE A 318 0.39 -1.31 24.32
C ILE A 318 1.40 -0.19 24.06
N VAL A 319 1.50 0.20 22.80
CA VAL A 319 2.37 1.28 22.32
C VAL A 319 1.53 2.37 21.67
N SER A 320 1.77 3.62 22.06
CA SER A 320 1.18 4.78 21.40
C SER A 320 1.82 4.99 20.03
N VAL A 321 0.99 5.28 19.03
CA VAL A 321 1.45 5.73 17.71
C VAL A 321 1.75 7.23 17.81
N ALA A 322 2.95 7.63 17.44
CA ALA A 322 3.33 9.03 17.45
C ALA A 322 2.40 9.84 16.53
N ARG A 323 1.89 10.97 17.04
CA ARG A 323 1.14 11.92 16.20
C ARG A 323 2.11 12.82 15.46
N ASP A 324 1.78 13.18 14.22
CA ASP A 324 2.48 14.29 13.56
C ASP A 324 2.10 15.60 14.29
N THR A 325 3.06 16.17 15.01
CA THR A 325 2.84 17.38 15.82
C THR A 325 2.72 18.65 14.98
N ARG A 326 2.69 18.57 13.65
CA ARG A 326 2.60 19.72 12.75
C ARG A 326 1.16 20.12 12.38
N GLU A 327 0.15 19.39 12.86
CA GLU A 327 -1.27 19.70 12.64
C GLU A 327 -1.94 20.35 13.88
N ALA A 328 -1.18 20.87 14.82
CA ALA A 328 -1.70 21.59 16.00
C ALA A 328 -1.49 23.12 15.88
#